data_5ad966f85b296da6023fcea9a9be7b87
#
_entry.id   5ad966f85b296da6023fcea9a9be7b87
#
_cell.length_a   1.000
_cell.length_b   1.000
_cell.length_c   1.000
_cell.angle_alpha   90.00
_cell.angle_beta   90.00
_cell.angle_gamma   90.00
#
_symmetry.space_group_name_H-M   'P 1'
#
loop_
_entity.id
_entity.type
_entity.pdbx_description
1 polymer ?
#
loop_
_entity_poly.entity_id
_entity_poly.type
_entity_poly.pdbx_seq_one_letter_code
_entity_poly.pdbx_strand_id
1 'polypeptide(L)'
;MSCVADTLRATAGPRVTCPPAMPTPDQTPMFPPYPPLRRHLAAPARHRRRLLAAAGAALALPAWPALSQARRTVVVGHLLDRGGAQADLARDYLAGAKVMFDAVNAGNGPVRIAHVVRDADPDPRRALAQAVSLADTDRAELLFGPGDRLLPALAASAELGRRGVQIVAPLSGLALTADNVWFTRADYQAELDAAVRQLRSYGMTSIALALAPDFAAPSLARLEAQTGTRAVPLDANPEAAARRIAATRPGAVIVAGDTLAYAGLGRALAVQGWYGFLVGLSSVSATAAREILGAGYNGGMVLTQVAPGPQQATLRVVKEHVARMKQYLDEPPSPATLAGYIGAAWLARALAGLRGSGAAEMRRALQGRVDVGDFPLDFTHGQRGSQYVTLAASAAR
;
A
#
# COMPACT_ATOMS: atom_id res chain seq x y z
N MET A 1 14.48 40.81 -50.95
CA MET A 1 15.31 42.05 -50.99
C MET A 1 15.79 42.29 -49.57
N SER A 2 17.13 42.19 -49.47
CA SER A 2 18.06 42.87 -48.56
C SER A 2 17.90 42.58 -47.05
N CYS A 3 18.79 41.82 -46.53
CA CYS A 3 20.12 42.09 -45.95
C CYS A 3 20.10 43.16 -44.86
N VAL A 4 20.49 42.78 -43.63
CA VAL A 4 21.76 43.22 -43.00
C VAL A 4 22.07 42.32 -41.81
N ALA A 5 23.27 41.77 -41.80
CA ALA A 5 23.96 41.02 -40.79
C ALA A 5 24.65 41.94 -39.77
N ASP A 6 25.26 41.25 -38.79
CA ASP A 6 26.32 41.69 -37.83
C ASP A 6 25.88 42.36 -36.53
N THR A 7 26.16 41.73 -35.40
CA THR A 7 27.45 41.86 -34.73
C THR A 7 27.58 40.86 -33.57
N LEU A 8 28.54 39.95 -33.68
CA LEU A 8 29.11 39.13 -32.64
C LEU A 8 29.90 40.00 -31.62
N ARG A 9 29.66 39.86 -30.33
CA ARG A 9 30.66 40.14 -29.30
C ARG A 9 30.68 38.98 -28.30
N ALA A 10 31.77 38.23 -28.37
CA ALA A 10 32.17 37.23 -27.42
C ALA A 10 32.54 37.87 -26.08
N THR A 11 31.97 37.36 -24.99
CA THR A 11 32.52 37.54 -23.63
C THR A 11 32.96 36.19 -23.14
N ALA A 12 34.27 36.08 -22.85
CA ALA A 12 34.96 34.88 -22.37
C ALA A 12 34.47 34.49 -20.96
N GLY A 13 33.96 33.29 -20.79
CA GLY A 13 33.73 32.66 -19.49
C GLY A 13 35.01 31.96 -19.01
N PRO A 14 35.16 31.74 -17.70
CA PRO A 14 36.38 31.19 -17.13
C PRO A 14 36.61 29.73 -17.49
N ARG A 15 37.86 29.42 -17.77
CA ARG A 15 38.36 28.06 -18.07
C ARG A 15 38.19 27.18 -16.83
N VAL A 16 37.44 26.10 -16.99
CA VAL A 16 37.41 24.99 -16.05
C VAL A 16 38.65 24.15 -16.29
N THR A 17 39.58 24.13 -15.34
CA THR A 17 40.74 23.22 -15.30
C THR A 17 40.29 21.84 -14.84
N CYS A 18 40.49 20.81 -15.65
CA CYS A 18 40.33 19.41 -15.25
C CYS A 18 41.41 19.02 -14.23
N PRO A 19 41.05 18.30 -13.16
CA PRO A 19 42.03 17.68 -12.26
C PRO A 19 42.74 16.51 -12.94
N PRO A 20 44.01 16.22 -12.54
CA PRO A 20 44.80 15.14 -13.13
C PRO A 20 44.24 13.75 -12.79
N ALA A 21 44.40 12.81 -13.75
CA ALA A 21 43.99 11.42 -13.62
C ALA A 21 44.70 10.72 -12.43
N MET A 22 43.96 9.97 -11.64
CA MET A 22 44.51 9.09 -10.61
C MET A 22 45.22 7.88 -11.24
N PRO A 23 46.30 7.40 -10.65
CA PRO A 23 47.01 6.21 -11.14
C PRO A 23 46.18 4.94 -10.87
N THR A 24 46.19 4.03 -11.82
CA THR A 24 45.61 2.68 -11.74
C THR A 24 46.35 1.85 -10.66
N PRO A 25 45.63 1.10 -9.81
CA PRO A 25 46.30 0.16 -8.90
C PRO A 25 46.80 -1.08 -9.65
N ASP A 26 48.05 -1.37 -9.39
CA ASP A 26 48.82 -2.54 -9.83
C ASP A 26 48.14 -3.85 -9.32
N GLN A 27 47.76 -4.73 -10.23
CA GLN A 27 47.19 -6.04 -9.90
C GLN A 27 48.33 -7.06 -9.79
N THR A 28 48.80 -7.26 -8.57
CA THR A 28 49.61 -8.44 -8.27
C THR A 28 48.77 -9.45 -7.51
N PRO A 29 48.56 -10.68 -8.01
CA PRO A 29 47.85 -11.71 -7.27
C PRO A 29 48.79 -12.38 -6.26
N MET A 30 48.52 -12.18 -4.98
CA MET A 30 49.23 -12.85 -3.90
C MET A 30 48.47 -14.10 -3.46
N PHE A 31 48.78 -15.25 -4.08
CA PHE A 31 48.46 -16.55 -3.51
C PHE A 31 49.78 -17.35 -3.34
N PRO A 32 50.03 -17.91 -2.15
CA PRO A 32 51.20 -18.78 -1.95
C PRO A 32 50.98 -20.15 -2.60
N PRO A 33 52.06 -20.82 -3.07
CA PRO A 33 51.97 -22.11 -3.73
C PRO A 33 51.69 -23.24 -2.73
N TYR A 34 50.76 -24.12 -3.09
CA TYR A 34 50.46 -25.34 -2.35
C TYR A 34 51.63 -26.33 -2.40
N PRO A 35 51.98 -27.05 -1.30
CA PRO A 35 53.00 -28.07 -1.31
C PRO A 35 52.54 -29.34 -2.05
N PRO A 36 53.47 -30.12 -2.64
CA PRO A 36 53.14 -31.30 -3.42
C PRO A 36 52.66 -32.47 -2.57
N LEU A 37 51.56 -33.11 -2.98
CA LEU A 37 51.04 -34.35 -2.42
C LEU A 37 52.06 -35.49 -2.56
N ARG A 38 52.60 -35.96 -1.42
CA ARG A 38 53.39 -37.22 -1.36
C ARG A 38 52.45 -38.41 -1.62
N ARG A 39 52.79 -39.19 -2.64
CA ARG A 39 52.24 -40.52 -2.89
C ARG A 39 52.73 -41.47 -1.76
N HIS A 40 51.79 -41.99 -0.96
CA HIS A 40 52.06 -43.16 -0.11
C HIS A 40 51.49 -44.42 -0.75
N LEU A 41 52.40 -45.39 -0.82
CA LEU A 41 52.30 -46.69 -1.43
C LEU A 41 51.25 -47.60 -0.74
N ALA A 42 50.81 -48.57 -1.52
CA ALA A 42 49.81 -49.59 -1.30
C ALA A 42 49.90 -50.36 0.03
N ALA A 43 48.77 -50.60 0.69
CA ALA A 43 48.55 -51.58 1.71
C ALA A 43 47.65 -52.73 1.19
N PRO A 44 47.79 -53.98 1.74
CA PRO A 44 47.40 -55.21 1.06
C PRO A 44 45.91 -55.54 1.06
N ALA A 45 45.51 -56.26 0.03
CA ALA A 45 44.19 -56.57 -0.50
C ALA A 45 43.24 -57.41 0.43
N ARG A 46 43.45 -57.52 1.71
CA ARG A 46 42.62 -58.41 2.56
C ARG A 46 41.47 -57.70 3.33
N HIS A 47 41.40 -56.38 3.32
CA HIS A 47 40.33 -55.61 3.95
C HIS A 47 39.22 -55.14 3.02
N ARG A 48 39.38 -55.27 1.70
CA ARG A 48 38.35 -54.83 0.74
C ARG A 48 37.10 -55.66 0.71
N ARG A 49 37.15 -56.95 1.11
CA ARG A 49 35.95 -57.81 1.06
C ARG A 49 34.97 -57.61 2.23
N ARG A 50 35.40 -57.04 3.35
CA ARG A 50 34.53 -56.75 4.47
C ARG A 50 33.83 -55.37 4.41
N LEU A 51 34.39 -54.44 3.68
CA LEU A 51 33.77 -53.11 3.50
C LEU A 51 32.68 -53.07 2.40
N LEU A 52 32.75 -54.02 1.44
CA LEU A 52 31.68 -54.12 0.39
C LEU A 52 30.42 -54.82 0.92
N ALA A 53 30.51 -55.61 1.97
CA ALA A 53 29.33 -56.23 2.62
C ALA A 53 28.57 -55.24 3.51
N ALA A 54 29.22 -54.22 4.07
CA ALA A 54 28.57 -53.20 4.91
C ALA A 54 27.93 -52.06 4.07
N ALA A 55 28.41 -51.86 2.83
CA ALA A 55 27.83 -50.85 1.92
C ALA A 55 26.51 -51.27 1.27
N GLY A 56 26.24 -52.59 1.19
CA GLY A 56 25.01 -53.12 0.60
C GLY A 56 23.78 -53.06 1.52
N ALA A 57 24.00 -52.97 2.84
CA ALA A 57 22.89 -52.91 3.84
C ALA A 57 22.38 -51.47 4.08
N ALA A 58 23.11 -50.44 3.65
CA ALA A 58 22.69 -49.02 3.84
C ALA A 58 21.79 -48.48 2.72
N LEU A 59 21.54 -49.25 1.65
CA LEU A 59 20.70 -48.80 0.52
C LEU A 59 19.25 -49.33 0.57
N ALA A 60 18.88 -50.04 1.66
CA ALA A 60 17.53 -50.55 1.85
C ALA A 60 16.74 -49.79 2.93
N LEU A 61 17.06 -48.52 3.21
CA LEU A 61 16.13 -47.65 3.90
C LEU A 61 14.96 -47.39 2.94
N PRO A 62 13.72 -47.77 3.29
CA PRO A 62 12.59 -47.37 2.48
C PRO A 62 12.68 -45.83 2.39
N ALA A 63 12.82 -45.31 1.17
CA ALA A 63 12.57 -43.92 0.90
C ALA A 63 11.11 -43.70 1.28
N TRP A 64 10.86 -43.33 2.55
CA TRP A 64 9.57 -42.77 2.91
C TRP A 64 9.38 -41.62 1.91
N PRO A 65 8.32 -41.69 1.08
CA PRO A 65 7.98 -40.54 0.28
C PRO A 65 7.87 -39.41 1.32
N ALA A 66 8.74 -38.42 1.22
CA ALA A 66 8.55 -37.16 1.91
C ALA A 66 7.14 -36.73 1.43
N LEU A 67 6.14 -36.97 2.29
CA LEU A 67 4.79 -36.46 2.11
C LEU A 67 4.97 -34.96 1.99
N SER A 68 5.21 -34.48 0.80
CA SER A 68 5.08 -33.08 0.45
C SER A 68 3.66 -32.74 0.89
N GLN A 69 3.53 -32.17 2.09
CA GLN A 69 2.22 -31.71 2.55
C GLN A 69 1.72 -30.78 1.46
N ALA A 70 0.67 -31.23 0.77
CA ALA A 70 0.07 -30.47 -0.30
C ALA A 70 -0.28 -29.09 0.27
N ARG A 71 0.33 -28.05 -0.28
CA ARG A 71 0.09 -26.68 0.16
C ARG A 71 -1.38 -26.38 0.08
N ARG A 72 -1.99 -25.93 1.17
CA ARG A 72 -3.38 -25.50 1.15
C ARG A 72 -3.55 -24.32 0.21
N THR A 73 -4.44 -24.43 -0.76
CA THR A 73 -4.81 -23.30 -1.61
C THR A 73 -6.03 -22.60 -1.02
N VAL A 74 -5.89 -21.29 -0.76
CA VAL A 74 -6.99 -20.41 -0.33
C VAL A 74 -7.32 -19.46 -1.46
N VAL A 75 -8.61 -19.37 -1.82
CA VAL A 75 -9.08 -18.46 -2.86
C VAL A 75 -9.45 -17.12 -2.25
N VAL A 76 -8.82 -16.06 -2.75
CA VAL A 76 -9.05 -14.68 -2.36
C VAL A 76 -9.67 -13.93 -3.54
N GLY A 77 -10.92 -13.53 -3.40
CA GLY A 77 -11.62 -12.72 -4.40
C GLY A 77 -11.26 -11.24 -4.25
N HIS A 78 -11.18 -10.52 -5.35
CA HIS A 78 -10.94 -9.08 -5.38
C HIS A 78 -11.81 -8.43 -6.45
N LEU A 79 -12.69 -7.52 -6.03
CA LEU A 79 -13.47 -6.67 -6.94
C LEU A 79 -12.75 -5.33 -7.10
N LEU A 80 -12.14 -5.12 -8.28
CA LEU A 80 -11.41 -3.90 -8.60
C LEU A 80 -12.39 -2.82 -9.09
N ASP A 81 -12.52 -1.74 -8.33
CA ASP A 81 -13.34 -0.59 -8.71
C ASP A 81 -12.57 0.33 -9.65
N ARG A 82 -12.82 0.19 -10.96
CA ARG A 82 -12.19 1.03 -12.00
C ARG A 82 -12.96 2.30 -12.33
N GLY A 83 -14.20 2.39 -11.90
CA GLY A 83 -15.09 3.52 -12.23
C GLY A 83 -15.35 4.48 -11.07
N GLY A 84 -14.89 4.16 -9.89
CA GLY A 84 -15.12 4.97 -8.69
C GLY A 84 -14.07 6.06 -8.49
N ALA A 85 -14.36 6.95 -7.54
CA ALA A 85 -13.48 8.06 -7.15
C ALA A 85 -12.09 7.61 -6.64
N GLN A 86 -11.97 6.34 -6.25
CA GLN A 86 -10.72 5.71 -5.79
C GLN A 86 -10.08 4.79 -6.84
N ALA A 87 -10.45 4.89 -8.12
CA ALA A 87 -9.99 3.93 -9.16
C ALA A 87 -8.47 3.82 -9.26
N ASP A 88 -7.74 4.96 -9.22
CA ASP A 88 -6.27 4.97 -9.26
C ASP A 88 -5.67 4.33 -8.01
N LEU A 89 -6.21 4.66 -6.84
CA LEU A 89 -5.78 4.07 -5.58
C LEU A 89 -6.06 2.57 -5.53
N ALA A 90 -7.20 2.12 -6.08
CA ALA A 90 -7.56 0.70 -6.15
C ALA A 90 -6.60 -0.09 -7.04
N ARG A 91 -6.16 0.51 -8.18
CA ARG A 91 -5.15 -0.09 -9.06
C ARG A 91 -3.81 -0.22 -8.36
N ASP A 92 -3.32 0.86 -7.74
CA ASP A 92 -2.07 0.86 -6.97
C ASP A 92 -2.13 -0.18 -5.84
N TYR A 93 -3.25 -0.19 -5.09
CA TYR A 93 -3.48 -1.12 -3.99
C TYR A 93 -3.43 -2.58 -4.45
N LEU A 94 -4.09 -2.88 -5.57
CA LEU A 94 -4.05 -4.20 -6.20
C LEU A 94 -2.62 -4.59 -6.60
N ALA A 95 -1.85 -3.67 -7.20
CA ALA A 95 -0.47 -3.94 -7.61
C ALA A 95 0.39 -4.34 -6.41
N GLY A 96 0.31 -3.61 -5.31
CA GLY A 96 1.02 -3.94 -4.07
C GLY A 96 0.61 -5.29 -3.48
N ALA A 97 -0.69 -5.58 -3.45
CA ALA A 97 -1.21 -6.86 -2.97
C ALA A 97 -0.75 -8.03 -3.84
N LYS A 98 -0.81 -7.88 -5.17
CA LYS A 98 -0.37 -8.89 -6.14
C LYS A 98 1.09 -9.24 -5.98
N VAL A 99 1.96 -8.25 -5.87
CA VAL A 99 3.40 -8.44 -5.65
C VAL A 99 3.68 -9.29 -4.40
N MET A 100 2.91 -9.07 -3.32
CA MET A 100 3.07 -9.85 -2.10
C MET A 100 2.50 -11.26 -2.24
N PHE A 101 1.33 -11.46 -2.86
CA PHE A 101 0.76 -12.78 -3.09
C PHE A 101 1.64 -13.63 -4.02
N ASP A 102 2.21 -13.03 -5.07
CA ASP A 102 3.15 -13.70 -5.97
C ASP A 102 4.41 -14.14 -5.20
N ALA A 103 4.92 -13.31 -4.29
CA ALA A 103 6.05 -13.65 -3.44
C ALA A 103 5.73 -14.82 -2.48
N VAL A 104 4.54 -14.85 -1.90
CA VAL A 104 4.06 -15.97 -1.07
C VAL A 104 3.99 -17.25 -1.88
N ASN A 105 3.45 -17.17 -3.09
CA ASN A 105 3.29 -18.31 -3.98
C ASN A 105 4.61 -18.87 -4.50
N ALA A 106 5.60 -18.01 -4.72
CA ALA A 106 6.96 -18.39 -5.11
C ALA A 106 7.76 -19.03 -3.94
N GLY A 107 7.39 -18.73 -2.70
CA GLY A 107 8.02 -19.33 -1.51
C GLY A 107 7.55 -20.76 -1.23
N ASN A 108 8.13 -21.41 -0.21
CA ASN A 108 7.78 -22.77 0.23
C ASN A 108 6.87 -22.81 1.46
N GLY A 109 6.09 -21.73 1.70
CA GLY A 109 5.17 -21.65 2.83
C GLY A 109 4.02 -22.67 2.76
N PRO A 110 3.26 -22.88 3.85
CA PRO A 110 2.20 -23.89 3.93
C PRO A 110 0.97 -23.56 3.12
N VAL A 111 0.83 -22.30 2.66
CA VAL A 111 -0.35 -21.80 1.93
C VAL A 111 0.04 -21.30 0.55
N ARG A 112 -0.84 -21.54 -0.41
CA ARG A 112 -0.88 -20.92 -1.73
C ARG A 112 -2.11 -20.02 -1.82
N ILE A 113 -1.98 -18.83 -2.36
CA ILE A 113 -3.08 -17.88 -2.54
C ILE A 113 -3.49 -17.85 -4.01
N ALA A 114 -4.70 -18.29 -4.28
CA ALA A 114 -5.34 -18.12 -5.59
C ALA A 114 -6.07 -16.76 -5.58
N HIS A 115 -5.42 -15.73 -6.11
CA HIS A 115 -5.98 -14.37 -6.16
C HIS A 115 -6.82 -14.19 -7.42
N VAL A 116 -8.14 -14.14 -7.26
CA VAL A 116 -9.11 -13.99 -8.36
C VAL A 116 -9.58 -12.55 -8.42
N VAL A 117 -9.15 -11.82 -9.44
CA VAL A 117 -9.50 -10.41 -9.64
C VAL A 117 -10.57 -10.28 -10.71
N ARG A 118 -11.60 -9.50 -10.43
CA ARG A 118 -12.65 -9.12 -11.39
C ARG A 118 -12.88 -7.62 -11.32
N ASP A 119 -13.16 -6.99 -12.44
CA ASP A 119 -13.61 -5.61 -12.47
C ASP A 119 -15.01 -5.51 -11.86
N ALA A 120 -15.18 -4.62 -10.89
CA ALA A 120 -16.46 -4.40 -10.24
C ALA A 120 -17.44 -3.69 -11.18
N ASP A 121 -18.67 -4.17 -11.26
CA ASP A 121 -19.72 -3.48 -12.00
C ASP A 121 -19.98 -2.10 -11.38
N PRO A 122 -20.21 -1.06 -12.19
CA PRO A 122 -20.60 0.27 -11.69
C PRO A 122 -21.89 0.26 -10.86
N ASP A 123 -22.84 -0.61 -11.17
CA ASP A 123 -24.06 -0.82 -10.39
C ASP A 123 -23.74 -1.60 -9.10
N PRO A 124 -23.98 -1.06 -7.90
CA PRO A 124 -23.69 -1.72 -6.63
C PRO A 124 -24.38 -3.07 -6.44
N ARG A 125 -25.59 -3.26 -7.00
CA ARG A 125 -26.31 -4.54 -6.92
C ARG A 125 -25.63 -5.61 -7.76
N ARG A 126 -25.16 -5.25 -8.97
CA ARG A 126 -24.43 -6.17 -9.82
C ARG A 126 -23.04 -6.47 -9.28
N ALA A 127 -22.36 -5.47 -8.69
CA ALA A 127 -21.11 -5.68 -7.98
C ALA A 127 -21.26 -6.66 -6.79
N LEU A 128 -22.37 -6.55 -6.03
CA LEU A 128 -22.68 -7.51 -4.97
C LEU A 128 -22.93 -8.91 -5.54
N ALA A 129 -23.68 -9.04 -6.63
CA ALA A 129 -23.89 -10.33 -7.30
C ALA A 129 -22.55 -10.94 -7.79
N GLN A 130 -21.62 -10.13 -8.28
CA GLN A 130 -20.26 -10.57 -8.63
C GLN A 130 -19.49 -11.09 -7.41
N ALA A 131 -19.62 -10.44 -6.24
CA ALA A 131 -18.99 -10.90 -5.00
C ALA A 131 -19.56 -12.25 -4.54
N VAL A 132 -20.88 -12.43 -4.65
CA VAL A 132 -21.54 -13.71 -4.37
C VAL A 132 -21.07 -14.79 -5.37
N SER A 133 -20.93 -14.45 -6.65
CA SER A 133 -20.40 -15.37 -7.68
C SER A 133 -18.94 -15.76 -7.39
N LEU A 134 -18.09 -14.85 -6.89
CA LEU A 134 -16.74 -15.18 -6.44
C LEU A 134 -16.76 -16.25 -5.33
N ALA A 135 -17.71 -16.12 -4.38
CA ALA A 135 -17.84 -17.10 -3.29
C ALA A 135 -18.40 -18.45 -3.78
N ASP A 136 -19.39 -18.46 -4.66
CA ASP A 136 -20.07 -19.67 -5.10
C ASP A 136 -19.31 -20.43 -6.21
N THR A 137 -18.86 -19.69 -7.22
CA THR A 137 -18.25 -20.27 -8.43
C THR A 137 -16.76 -20.48 -8.26
N ASP A 138 -16.05 -19.44 -7.78
CA ASP A 138 -14.59 -19.49 -7.60
C ASP A 138 -14.19 -20.02 -6.23
N ARG A 139 -15.16 -20.25 -5.32
CA ARG A 139 -14.92 -20.71 -3.95
C ARG A 139 -14.09 -19.73 -3.11
N ALA A 140 -14.25 -18.43 -3.35
CA ALA A 140 -13.57 -17.43 -2.57
C ALA A 140 -14.03 -17.46 -1.10
N GLU A 141 -13.08 -17.70 -0.22
CA GLU A 141 -13.29 -17.70 1.24
C GLU A 141 -13.19 -16.27 1.82
N LEU A 142 -12.54 -15.37 1.07
CA LEU A 142 -12.19 -14.02 1.46
C LEU A 142 -12.44 -13.06 0.31
N LEU A 143 -12.86 -11.82 0.64
CA LEU A 143 -12.87 -10.68 -0.30
C LEU A 143 -11.83 -9.66 0.17
N PHE A 144 -10.85 -9.36 -0.68
CA PHE A 144 -9.73 -8.49 -0.36
C PHE A 144 -9.91 -7.10 -0.98
N GLY A 145 -9.59 -6.06 -0.22
CA GLY A 145 -9.33 -4.72 -0.72
C GLY A 145 -10.51 -3.89 -1.23
N PRO A 146 -11.80 -4.12 -0.89
CA PRO A 146 -12.87 -3.27 -1.41
C PRO A 146 -12.70 -1.82 -0.97
N GLY A 147 -12.96 -0.89 -1.89
CA GLY A 147 -12.99 0.54 -1.64
C GLY A 147 -14.32 1.03 -1.02
N ASP A 148 -14.43 2.34 -0.80
CA ASP A 148 -15.55 2.98 -0.12
C ASP A 148 -16.91 2.67 -0.76
N ARG A 149 -16.97 2.66 -2.08
CA ARG A 149 -18.21 2.42 -2.83
C ARG A 149 -18.77 1.01 -2.63
N LEU A 150 -17.90 0.02 -2.54
CA LEU A 150 -18.29 -1.39 -2.49
C LEU A 150 -18.46 -1.90 -1.06
N LEU A 151 -17.63 -1.43 -0.14
CA LEU A 151 -17.51 -1.99 1.21
C LEU A 151 -18.83 -2.02 1.99
N PRO A 152 -19.67 -0.97 2.03
CA PRO A 152 -20.92 -1.00 2.83
C PRO A 152 -21.88 -2.10 2.35
N ALA A 153 -22.10 -2.22 1.05
CA ALA A 153 -22.99 -3.22 0.48
C ALA A 153 -22.49 -4.65 0.71
N LEU A 154 -21.18 -4.87 0.56
CA LEU A 154 -20.56 -6.17 0.80
C LEU A 154 -20.63 -6.57 2.27
N ALA A 155 -20.34 -5.63 3.19
CA ALA A 155 -20.35 -5.87 4.62
C ALA A 155 -21.76 -6.18 5.16
N ALA A 156 -22.79 -5.50 4.63
CA ALA A 156 -24.19 -5.68 5.02
C ALA A 156 -24.84 -6.91 4.34
N SER A 157 -24.16 -7.60 3.43
CA SER A 157 -24.75 -8.71 2.67
C SER A 157 -25.01 -9.94 3.53
N ALA A 158 -26.28 -10.25 3.76
CA ALA A 158 -26.69 -11.50 4.42
C ALA A 158 -26.26 -12.75 3.61
N GLU A 159 -26.15 -12.64 2.29
CA GLU A 159 -25.72 -13.73 1.43
C GLU A 159 -24.24 -14.08 1.65
N LEU A 160 -23.35 -13.10 1.69
CA LEU A 160 -21.94 -13.30 1.99
C LEU A 160 -21.76 -13.77 3.44
N GLY A 161 -22.55 -13.20 4.38
CA GLY A 161 -22.55 -13.60 5.79
C GLY A 161 -22.90 -15.06 6.00
N ARG A 162 -23.95 -15.59 5.33
CA ARG A 162 -24.32 -17.01 5.40
C ARG A 162 -23.24 -17.94 4.86
N ARG A 163 -22.45 -17.50 3.90
CA ARG A 163 -21.30 -18.24 3.34
C ARG A 163 -20.06 -18.14 4.23
N GLY A 164 -20.10 -17.31 5.26
CA GLY A 164 -18.96 -17.06 6.15
C GLY A 164 -17.81 -16.29 5.52
N VAL A 165 -18.05 -15.61 4.39
CA VAL A 165 -17.03 -14.83 3.68
C VAL A 165 -16.54 -13.69 4.56
N GLN A 166 -15.23 -13.58 4.74
CA GLN A 166 -14.61 -12.46 5.45
C GLN A 166 -14.12 -11.41 4.45
N ILE A 167 -14.31 -10.14 4.77
CA ILE A 167 -13.79 -9.00 4.02
C ILE A 167 -12.50 -8.54 4.71
N VAL A 168 -11.41 -8.55 3.99
CA VAL A 168 -10.08 -8.35 4.59
C VAL A 168 -9.35 -7.21 3.92
N ALA A 169 -8.63 -6.44 4.74
CA ALA A 169 -7.79 -5.34 4.31
C ALA A 169 -8.49 -4.41 3.31
N PRO A 170 -9.70 -3.86 3.60
CA PRO A 170 -10.33 -2.92 2.70
C PRO A 170 -9.45 -1.70 2.47
N LEU A 171 -9.42 -1.21 1.22
CA LEU A 171 -8.82 0.09 0.88
C LEU A 171 -9.54 1.24 1.60
N SER A 172 -10.79 1.04 1.94
CA SER A 172 -11.69 1.98 2.59
C SER A 172 -11.25 2.40 3.99
N GLY A 173 -11.38 3.70 4.29
CA GLY A 173 -11.24 4.27 5.64
C GLY A 173 -12.56 4.49 6.36
N LEU A 174 -13.66 3.94 5.89
CA LEU A 174 -14.96 4.07 6.54
C LEU A 174 -14.94 3.48 7.96
N ALA A 175 -15.57 4.19 8.90
CA ALA A 175 -15.82 3.72 10.26
C ALA A 175 -17.03 2.78 10.28
N LEU A 176 -16.83 1.57 9.76
CA LEU A 176 -17.87 0.56 9.68
C LEU A 176 -17.68 -0.47 10.79
N THR A 177 -18.77 -0.78 11.50
CA THR A 177 -18.80 -1.88 12.48
C THR A 177 -19.52 -3.06 11.85
N ALA A 178 -18.78 -4.11 11.53
CA ALA A 178 -19.31 -5.34 10.96
C ALA A 178 -18.39 -6.51 11.31
N ASP A 179 -18.97 -7.61 11.80
CA ASP A 179 -18.20 -8.76 12.35
C ASP A 179 -17.38 -9.54 11.33
N ASN A 180 -17.56 -9.26 10.06
CA ASN A 180 -16.87 -9.93 8.95
C ASN A 180 -15.88 -9.02 8.21
N VAL A 181 -15.56 -7.82 8.73
CA VAL A 181 -14.65 -6.87 8.07
C VAL A 181 -13.41 -6.62 8.92
N TRP A 182 -12.21 -6.79 8.35
CA TRP A 182 -10.92 -6.69 9.03
C TRP A 182 -10.05 -5.61 8.39
N PHE A 183 -9.85 -4.49 9.08
CA PHE A 183 -9.13 -3.33 8.57
C PHE A 183 -7.66 -3.35 8.98
N THR A 184 -6.74 -3.23 8.04
CA THR A 184 -5.29 -3.08 8.29
C THR A 184 -4.84 -1.63 8.40
N ARG A 185 -5.78 -0.68 8.37
CA ARG A 185 -5.53 0.76 8.36
C ARG A 185 -6.42 1.51 9.36
N ALA A 186 -6.02 2.73 9.70
CA ALA A 186 -6.83 3.69 10.42
C ALA A 186 -8.09 4.11 9.61
N ASP A 187 -9.13 4.56 10.30
CA ASP A 187 -10.31 5.14 9.66
C ASP A 187 -10.14 6.64 9.37
N TYR A 188 -11.09 7.19 8.59
CA TYR A 188 -11.06 8.60 8.22
C TYR A 188 -11.21 9.55 9.41
N GLN A 189 -11.88 9.14 10.51
CA GLN A 189 -11.92 9.96 11.72
C GLN A 189 -10.54 10.09 12.36
N ALA A 190 -9.82 8.98 12.46
CA ALA A 190 -8.45 9.00 12.99
C ALA A 190 -7.49 9.83 12.11
N GLU A 191 -7.69 9.80 10.79
CA GLU A 191 -6.93 10.64 9.86
C GLU A 191 -7.23 12.13 10.06
N LEU A 192 -8.50 12.51 10.16
CA LEU A 192 -8.92 13.90 10.41
C LEU A 192 -8.41 14.40 11.76
N ASP A 193 -8.55 13.58 12.81
CA ASP A 193 -8.02 13.92 14.14
C ASP A 193 -6.49 14.09 14.13
N ALA A 194 -5.77 13.25 13.40
CA ALA A 194 -4.33 13.34 13.25
C ALA A 194 -3.93 14.61 12.48
N ALA A 195 -4.64 14.93 11.40
CA ALA A 195 -4.41 16.14 10.61
C ALA A 195 -4.56 17.39 11.48
N VAL A 196 -5.67 17.51 12.24
CA VAL A 196 -5.90 18.66 13.13
C VAL A 196 -4.81 18.75 14.20
N ARG A 197 -4.47 17.62 14.85
CA ARG A 197 -3.42 17.62 15.90
C ARG A 197 -2.08 18.05 15.33
N GLN A 198 -1.68 17.56 14.17
CA GLN A 198 -0.38 17.87 13.59
C GLN A 198 -0.31 19.31 13.08
N LEU A 199 -1.35 19.82 12.44
CA LEU A 199 -1.40 21.22 12.03
C LEU A 199 -1.27 22.16 13.24
N ARG A 200 -1.96 21.85 14.34
CA ARG A 200 -1.85 22.62 15.59
C ARG A 200 -0.47 22.55 16.22
N SER A 201 0.18 21.39 16.18
CA SER A 201 1.56 21.25 16.70
C SER A 201 2.57 22.11 15.93
N TYR A 202 2.26 22.46 14.67
CA TYR A 202 3.03 23.42 13.86
C TYR A 202 2.59 24.88 14.05
N GLY A 203 1.73 25.16 15.04
CA GLY A 203 1.26 26.50 15.36
C GLY A 203 0.14 27.01 14.47
N MET A 204 -0.48 26.16 13.64
CA MET A 204 -1.63 26.55 12.82
C MET A 204 -2.90 26.62 13.66
N THR A 205 -3.37 27.82 13.92
CA THR A 205 -4.58 28.06 14.72
C THR A 205 -5.83 28.23 13.88
N SER A 206 -5.70 28.71 12.63
CA SER A 206 -6.80 28.93 11.70
C SER A 206 -6.87 27.79 10.69
N ILE A 207 -7.78 26.84 10.89
CA ILE A 207 -7.98 25.66 10.08
C ILE A 207 -9.45 25.65 9.61
N ALA A 208 -9.67 25.64 8.31
CA ALA A 208 -10.99 25.42 7.72
C ALA A 208 -11.23 23.93 7.39
N LEU A 209 -12.49 23.53 7.44
CA LEU A 209 -12.95 22.20 7.06
C LEU A 209 -13.81 22.29 5.81
N ALA A 210 -13.57 21.45 4.83
CA ALA A 210 -14.39 21.29 3.64
C ALA A 210 -14.84 19.83 3.54
N LEU A 211 -16.12 19.59 3.31
CA LEU A 211 -16.73 18.26 3.34
C LEU A 211 -17.45 17.97 2.04
N ALA A 212 -17.03 16.91 1.34
CA ALA A 212 -17.75 16.41 0.16
C ALA A 212 -19.09 15.78 0.56
N PRO A 213 -20.16 15.90 -0.25
CA PRO A 213 -21.51 15.44 0.10
C PRO A 213 -21.60 13.97 0.47
N ASP A 214 -20.86 13.15 -0.27
CA ASP A 214 -20.88 11.68 -0.13
C ASP A 214 -19.84 11.16 0.87
N PHE A 215 -19.10 12.07 1.52
CA PHE A 215 -18.10 11.68 2.50
C PHE A 215 -18.75 11.50 3.88
N ALA A 216 -18.84 10.25 4.33
CA ALA A 216 -19.34 9.92 5.66
C ALA A 216 -18.31 10.30 6.74
N ALA A 217 -18.38 11.52 7.25
CA ALA A 217 -17.61 11.95 8.41
C ALA A 217 -18.25 11.41 9.70
N PRO A 218 -17.60 10.51 10.45
CA PRO A 218 -18.24 9.84 11.59
C PRO A 218 -18.58 10.80 12.73
N SER A 219 -17.84 11.90 12.89
CA SER A 219 -18.08 12.88 13.96
C SER A 219 -17.70 14.29 13.53
N LEU A 220 -18.53 14.88 12.65
CA LEU A 220 -18.35 16.26 12.19
C LEU A 220 -18.37 17.27 13.37
N ALA A 221 -19.28 17.12 14.32
CA ALA A 221 -19.38 17.98 15.48
C ALA A 221 -18.07 17.99 16.31
N ARG A 222 -17.39 16.85 16.42
CA ARG A 222 -16.10 16.77 17.11
C ARG A 222 -15.01 17.54 16.37
N LEU A 223 -14.96 17.43 15.04
CA LEU A 223 -13.99 18.15 14.22
C LEU A 223 -14.23 19.66 14.26
N GLU A 224 -15.48 20.08 14.17
CA GLU A 224 -15.85 21.49 14.31
C GLU A 224 -15.47 22.05 15.69
N ALA A 225 -15.69 21.29 16.75
CA ALA A 225 -15.24 21.67 18.11
C ALA A 225 -13.72 21.74 18.20
N GLN A 226 -13.00 20.82 17.58
CA GLN A 226 -11.54 20.82 17.57
C GLN A 226 -10.95 21.97 16.76
N THR A 227 -11.52 22.35 15.63
CA THR A 227 -11.03 23.42 14.77
C THR A 227 -11.57 24.81 15.16
N GLY A 228 -12.69 24.87 15.86
CA GLY A 228 -13.41 26.11 16.15
C GLY A 228 -14.13 26.69 14.93
N THR A 229 -14.25 25.90 13.85
CA THR A 229 -14.88 26.34 12.60
C THR A 229 -15.93 25.34 12.14
N ARG A 230 -17.03 25.83 11.56
CA ARG A 230 -18.00 24.96 10.92
C ARG A 230 -17.50 24.46 9.59
N ALA A 231 -17.78 23.20 9.27
CA ALA A 231 -17.44 22.63 7.98
C ALA A 231 -18.22 23.31 6.84
N VAL A 232 -17.52 23.58 5.76
CA VAL A 232 -18.11 24.12 4.54
C VAL A 232 -18.44 22.94 3.62
N PRO A 233 -19.72 22.73 3.26
CA PRO A 233 -20.08 21.69 2.32
C PRO A 233 -19.49 22.00 0.94
N LEU A 234 -18.95 20.97 0.30
CA LEU A 234 -18.51 20.99 -1.09
C LEU A 234 -19.67 20.50 -1.95
N ASP A 235 -20.53 21.44 -2.35
CA ASP A 235 -21.56 21.17 -3.32
C ASP A 235 -20.97 20.99 -4.73
N ALA A 236 -21.83 20.84 -5.74
CA ALA A 236 -21.42 20.77 -7.14
C ALA A 236 -20.64 22.02 -7.62
N ASN A 237 -20.61 23.10 -6.84
CA ASN A 237 -19.93 24.36 -7.13
C ASN A 237 -18.80 24.62 -6.10
N PRO A 238 -17.57 24.14 -6.36
CA PRO A 238 -16.43 24.34 -5.47
C PRO A 238 -16.02 25.82 -5.32
N GLU A 239 -16.39 26.71 -6.29
CA GLU A 239 -16.07 28.14 -6.24
C GLU A 239 -16.84 28.85 -5.11
N ALA A 240 -18.08 28.46 -4.83
CA ALA A 240 -18.85 29.02 -3.72
C ALA A 240 -18.22 28.66 -2.38
N ALA A 241 -17.82 27.40 -2.20
CA ALA A 241 -17.09 26.94 -1.04
C ALA A 241 -15.74 27.66 -0.90
N ALA A 242 -14.99 27.79 -1.99
CA ALA A 242 -13.69 28.47 -2.01
C ALA A 242 -13.80 29.95 -1.59
N ARG A 243 -14.79 30.70 -2.08
CA ARG A 243 -15.02 32.10 -1.65
C ARG A 243 -15.30 32.19 -0.14
N ARG A 244 -16.13 31.30 0.41
CA ARG A 244 -16.44 31.27 1.86
C ARG A 244 -15.21 30.96 2.69
N ILE A 245 -14.41 29.99 2.27
CA ILE A 245 -13.18 29.57 2.96
C ILE A 245 -12.12 30.67 2.87
N ALA A 246 -11.85 31.20 1.68
CA ALA A 246 -10.83 32.22 1.44
C ALA A 246 -11.11 33.51 2.22
N ALA A 247 -12.39 33.88 2.43
CA ALA A 247 -12.77 35.04 3.21
C ALA A 247 -12.28 34.99 4.68
N THR A 248 -12.12 33.78 5.25
CA THR A 248 -11.61 33.59 6.62
C THR A 248 -10.07 33.53 6.69
N ARG A 249 -9.37 33.50 5.53
CA ARG A 249 -7.93 33.41 5.39
C ARG A 249 -7.30 32.32 6.28
N PRO A 250 -7.75 31.07 6.19
CA PRO A 250 -7.20 29.99 6.99
C PRO A 250 -5.74 29.68 6.57
N GLY A 251 -4.91 29.28 7.54
CA GLY A 251 -3.56 28.78 7.25
C GLY A 251 -3.55 27.40 6.58
N ALA A 252 -4.60 26.59 6.89
CA ALA A 252 -4.80 25.29 6.30
C ALA A 252 -6.28 25.02 6.02
N VAL A 253 -6.57 24.24 4.97
CA VAL A 253 -7.88 23.72 4.63
C VAL A 253 -7.83 22.21 4.60
N ILE A 254 -8.59 21.55 5.47
CA ILE A 254 -8.72 20.08 5.46
C ILE A 254 -9.91 19.74 4.58
N VAL A 255 -9.69 18.89 3.58
CA VAL A 255 -10.71 18.42 2.64
C VAL A 255 -11.03 16.96 2.94
N ALA A 256 -12.22 16.73 3.48
CA ALA A 256 -12.77 15.39 3.64
C ALA A 256 -13.56 15.02 2.37
N GLY A 257 -12.92 14.29 1.49
CA GLY A 257 -13.47 13.93 0.18
C GLY A 257 -12.50 13.08 -0.64
N ASP A 258 -12.82 12.93 -1.90
CA ASP A 258 -12.01 12.23 -2.88
C ASP A 258 -11.01 13.15 -3.60
N THR A 259 -10.33 12.60 -4.60
CA THR A 259 -9.34 13.33 -5.41
C THR A 259 -9.96 14.52 -6.16
N LEU A 260 -11.18 14.37 -6.68
CA LEU A 260 -11.85 15.42 -7.44
C LEU A 260 -12.28 16.58 -6.54
N ALA A 261 -12.87 16.25 -5.39
CA ALA A 261 -13.25 17.24 -4.38
C ALA A 261 -12.04 18.01 -3.86
N TYR A 262 -10.95 17.31 -3.55
CA TYR A 262 -9.69 17.91 -3.09
C TYR A 262 -9.08 18.85 -4.14
N ALA A 263 -8.86 18.36 -5.33
CA ALA A 263 -8.19 19.13 -6.37
C ALA A 263 -9.08 20.24 -6.94
N GLY A 264 -10.39 20.00 -7.07
CA GLY A 264 -11.37 21.00 -7.49
C GLY A 264 -11.43 22.20 -6.54
N LEU A 265 -11.51 21.92 -5.22
CA LEU A 265 -11.43 22.98 -4.22
C LEU A 265 -10.08 23.70 -4.25
N GLY A 266 -8.97 22.98 -4.38
CA GLY A 266 -7.64 23.57 -4.45
C GLY A 266 -7.50 24.57 -5.59
N ARG A 267 -7.98 24.24 -6.79
CA ARG A 267 -8.03 25.15 -7.94
C ARG A 267 -8.91 26.39 -7.67
N ALA A 268 -10.09 26.15 -7.12
CA ALA A 268 -11.02 27.24 -6.79
C ALA A 268 -10.46 28.21 -5.73
N LEU A 269 -9.73 27.69 -4.73
CA LEU A 269 -9.03 28.49 -3.72
C LEU A 269 -7.87 29.30 -4.35
N ALA A 270 -7.11 28.70 -5.26
CA ALA A 270 -6.05 29.41 -5.99
C ALA A 270 -6.58 30.59 -6.80
N VAL A 271 -7.77 30.47 -7.43
CA VAL A 271 -8.46 31.59 -8.10
C VAL A 271 -8.82 32.70 -7.13
N GLN A 272 -9.09 32.38 -5.84
CA GLN A 272 -9.32 33.37 -4.79
C GLN A 272 -8.02 33.96 -4.19
N GLY A 273 -6.84 33.59 -4.73
CA GLY A 273 -5.56 34.03 -4.21
C GLY A 273 -5.14 33.36 -2.90
N TRP A 274 -5.76 32.22 -2.54
CA TRP A 274 -5.37 31.46 -1.35
C TRP A 274 -4.37 30.36 -1.71
N TYR A 275 -3.22 30.32 -1.02
CA TYR A 275 -2.10 29.40 -1.24
C TYR A 275 -1.57 28.78 0.05
N GLY A 276 -2.44 28.55 1.03
CA GLY A 276 -2.09 27.87 2.29
C GLY A 276 -1.92 26.35 2.09
N PHE A 277 -1.97 25.62 3.21
CA PHE A 277 -1.84 24.16 3.18
C PHE A 277 -3.19 23.51 2.88
N LEU A 278 -3.29 22.87 1.72
CA LEU A 278 -4.43 22.03 1.36
C LEU A 278 -4.16 20.61 1.84
N VAL A 279 -4.97 20.14 2.79
CA VAL A 279 -4.79 18.83 3.44
C VAL A 279 -5.88 17.88 2.98
N GLY A 280 -5.50 16.78 2.34
CA GLY A 280 -6.41 15.70 1.93
C GLY A 280 -6.22 14.45 2.76
N LEU A 281 -7.18 13.54 2.67
CA LEU A 281 -7.09 12.24 3.31
C LEU A 281 -6.40 11.20 2.40
N SER A 282 -6.16 10.01 2.92
CA SER A 282 -5.59 8.90 2.16
C SER A 282 -6.50 8.39 1.02
N SER A 283 -7.74 8.88 0.94
CA SER A 283 -8.65 8.71 -0.20
C SER A 283 -8.26 9.52 -1.45
N VAL A 284 -7.28 10.42 -1.33
CA VAL A 284 -6.81 11.28 -2.42
C VAL A 284 -5.59 10.66 -3.09
N SER A 285 -5.66 10.48 -4.41
CA SER A 285 -4.51 10.12 -5.24
C SER A 285 -3.60 11.33 -5.41
N ALA A 286 -2.37 11.25 -4.88
CA ALA A 286 -1.41 12.35 -4.98
C ALA A 286 -1.04 12.68 -6.44
N THR A 287 -0.95 11.68 -7.30
CA THR A 287 -0.61 11.85 -8.72
C THR A 287 -1.74 12.52 -9.46
N ALA A 288 -2.97 11.98 -9.38
CA ALA A 288 -4.12 12.55 -10.05
C ALA A 288 -4.48 13.95 -9.51
N ALA A 289 -4.32 14.17 -8.19
CA ALA A 289 -4.54 15.50 -7.62
C ALA A 289 -3.57 16.54 -8.18
N ARG A 290 -2.27 16.20 -8.35
CA ARG A 290 -1.30 17.11 -8.98
C ARG A 290 -1.63 17.41 -10.45
N GLU A 291 -2.04 16.39 -11.20
CA GLU A 291 -2.45 16.57 -12.59
C GLU A 291 -3.64 17.55 -12.71
N ILE A 292 -4.66 17.38 -11.85
CA ILE A 292 -5.84 18.25 -11.84
C ILE A 292 -5.50 19.67 -11.36
N LEU A 293 -4.68 19.80 -10.31
CA LEU A 293 -4.23 21.10 -9.81
C LEU A 293 -3.39 21.85 -10.84
N GLY A 294 -2.60 21.13 -11.63
CA GLY A 294 -1.75 21.67 -12.69
C GLY A 294 -0.44 22.26 -12.17
N ALA A 295 0.50 22.48 -13.11
CA ALA A 295 1.86 22.95 -12.81
C ALA A 295 1.93 24.36 -12.20
N GLY A 296 0.87 25.17 -12.36
CA GLY A 296 0.78 26.52 -11.78
C GLY A 296 0.26 26.58 -10.34
N TYR A 297 -0.07 25.45 -9.73
CA TYR A 297 -0.54 25.44 -8.35
C TYR A 297 0.61 25.64 -7.37
N ASN A 298 0.57 26.74 -6.61
CA ASN A 298 1.63 27.14 -5.66
C ASN A 298 1.26 26.90 -4.19
N GLY A 299 0.10 26.31 -3.89
CA GLY A 299 -0.30 25.97 -2.52
C GLY A 299 0.43 24.73 -2.00
N GLY A 300 0.55 24.62 -0.68
CA GLY A 300 1.08 23.41 -0.04
C GLY A 300 0.12 22.24 -0.14
N MET A 301 0.52 21.15 -0.80
CA MET A 301 -0.26 19.92 -0.86
C MET A 301 0.19 18.95 0.22
N VAL A 302 -0.72 18.58 1.12
CA VAL A 302 -0.48 17.65 2.23
C VAL A 302 -1.51 16.55 2.19
N LEU A 303 -1.09 15.30 2.35
CA LEU A 303 -2.00 14.15 2.43
C LEU A 303 -1.74 13.34 3.70
N THR A 304 -2.81 12.83 4.31
CA THR A 304 -2.66 11.80 5.33
C THR A 304 -2.25 10.49 4.69
N GLN A 305 -1.46 9.72 5.40
CA GLN A 305 -1.01 8.39 5.00
C GLN A 305 -1.29 7.41 6.12
N VAL A 306 -1.89 6.27 5.79
CA VAL A 306 -2.26 5.19 6.72
C VAL A 306 -1.29 4.00 6.64
N ALA A 307 -0.25 4.15 5.85
CA ALA A 307 0.93 3.31 5.76
C ALA A 307 2.18 4.21 5.68
N PRO A 308 3.36 3.74 6.10
CA PRO A 308 4.60 4.51 5.98
C PRO A 308 4.88 4.93 4.54
N GLY A 309 5.47 6.12 4.34
CA GLY A 309 5.83 6.56 2.98
C GLY A 309 6.97 5.71 2.40
N PRO A 310 6.93 5.34 1.11
CA PRO A 310 7.98 4.53 0.47
C PRO A 310 9.37 5.18 0.53
N GLN A 311 9.44 6.49 0.65
CA GLN A 311 10.68 7.26 0.75
C GLN A 311 11.25 7.30 2.19
N GLN A 312 10.44 7.00 3.19
CA GLN A 312 10.81 7.01 4.62
C GLN A 312 11.23 5.61 5.10
N ALA A 313 11.99 4.89 4.29
CA ALA A 313 12.22 3.46 4.41
C ALA A 313 13.19 3.08 5.54
N THR A 314 12.77 3.19 6.80
CA THR A 314 13.46 2.53 7.92
C THR A 314 12.92 1.14 8.18
N LEU A 315 11.60 0.93 8.03
CA LEU A 315 10.92 -0.33 8.28
C LEU A 315 11.23 -1.39 7.22
N ARG A 316 11.37 -2.63 7.67
CA ARG A 316 11.66 -3.77 6.79
C ARG A 316 10.59 -3.98 5.73
N VAL A 317 9.29 -3.87 6.09
CA VAL A 317 8.19 -3.99 5.13
C VAL A 317 8.30 -2.99 3.99
N VAL A 318 8.74 -1.75 4.26
CA VAL A 318 8.90 -0.72 3.24
C VAL A 318 10.06 -1.07 2.30
N LYS A 319 11.21 -1.49 2.86
CA LYS A 319 12.37 -1.92 2.06
C LYS A 319 12.03 -3.10 1.15
N GLU A 320 11.36 -4.12 1.69
CA GLU A 320 10.94 -5.29 0.94
C GLU A 320 9.93 -4.92 -0.16
N HIS A 321 8.93 -4.10 0.14
CA HIS A 321 7.97 -3.60 -0.82
C HIS A 321 8.65 -2.86 -1.97
N VAL A 322 9.48 -1.85 -1.68
CA VAL A 322 10.20 -1.07 -2.71
C VAL A 322 11.08 -1.98 -3.58
N ALA A 323 11.80 -2.94 -2.96
CA ALA A 323 12.64 -3.87 -3.71
C ALA A 323 11.83 -4.77 -4.66
N ARG A 324 10.66 -5.25 -4.21
CA ARG A 324 9.78 -6.11 -5.02
C ARG A 324 9.05 -5.32 -6.11
N MET A 325 8.59 -4.10 -5.83
CA MET A 325 7.93 -3.24 -6.82
C MET A 325 8.83 -2.86 -7.99
N LYS A 326 10.16 -2.84 -7.81
CA LYS A 326 11.10 -2.61 -8.91
C LYS A 326 10.99 -3.63 -10.06
N GLN A 327 10.38 -4.78 -9.81
CA GLN A 327 10.14 -5.81 -10.83
C GLN A 327 8.92 -5.49 -11.71
N TYR A 328 8.10 -4.51 -11.30
CA TYR A 328 6.88 -4.08 -11.96
C TYR A 328 7.07 -2.63 -12.37
N LEU A 329 7.39 -2.40 -13.65
CA LEU A 329 7.80 -1.07 -14.16
C LEU A 329 6.63 -0.08 -14.28
N ASP A 330 5.41 -0.60 -14.42
CA ASP A 330 4.22 0.22 -14.71
C ASP A 330 3.59 0.85 -13.47
N GLU A 331 3.93 0.35 -12.27
CA GLU A 331 3.35 0.81 -11.01
C GLU A 331 4.46 1.16 -10.01
N PRO A 332 4.85 2.43 -9.90
CA PRO A 332 5.89 2.84 -8.96
C PRO A 332 5.44 2.67 -7.51
N PRO A 333 6.38 2.47 -6.56
CA PRO A 333 6.05 2.43 -5.15
C PRO A 333 5.31 3.68 -4.68
N SER A 334 4.11 3.49 -4.12
CA SER A 334 3.26 4.54 -3.56
C SER A 334 2.76 4.14 -2.17
N PRO A 335 2.18 5.07 -1.37
CA PRO A 335 1.52 4.70 -0.12
C PRO A 335 0.38 3.69 -0.33
N ALA A 336 -0.33 3.76 -1.44
CA ALA A 336 -1.42 2.83 -1.76
C ALA A 336 -0.89 1.44 -2.12
N THR A 337 0.19 1.33 -2.93
CA THR A 337 0.83 0.04 -3.20
C THR A 337 1.39 -0.60 -1.93
N LEU A 338 1.96 0.20 -1.01
CA LEU A 338 2.44 -0.31 0.26
C LEU A 338 1.30 -0.77 1.18
N ALA A 339 0.18 -0.04 1.23
CA ALA A 339 -0.98 -0.44 2.02
C ALA A 339 -1.56 -1.78 1.53
N GLY A 340 -1.67 -1.98 0.21
CA GLY A 340 -2.05 -3.26 -0.39
C GLY A 340 -1.06 -4.40 -0.06
N TYR A 341 0.23 -4.11 -0.12
CA TYR A 341 1.29 -5.04 0.25
C TYR A 341 1.21 -5.45 1.73
N ILE A 342 1.02 -4.50 2.65
CA ILE A 342 0.86 -4.76 4.10
C ILE A 342 -0.37 -5.64 4.34
N GLY A 343 -1.52 -5.31 3.74
CA GLY A 343 -2.74 -6.10 3.84
C GLY A 343 -2.57 -7.54 3.36
N ALA A 344 -1.90 -7.72 2.22
CA ALA A 344 -1.60 -9.03 1.66
C ALA A 344 -0.60 -9.82 2.51
N ALA A 345 0.44 -9.17 3.05
CA ALA A 345 1.43 -9.78 3.93
C ALA A 345 0.83 -10.22 5.26
N TRP A 346 -0.05 -9.41 5.85
CA TRP A 346 -0.83 -9.79 7.03
C TRP A 346 -1.70 -11.01 6.74
N LEU A 347 -2.49 -10.96 5.66
CA LEU A 347 -3.38 -12.06 5.29
C LEU A 347 -2.59 -13.36 5.08
N ALA A 348 -1.48 -13.32 4.36
CA ALA A 348 -0.65 -14.49 4.13
C ALA A 348 -0.15 -15.13 5.44
N ARG A 349 0.23 -14.32 6.43
CA ARG A 349 0.65 -14.81 7.75
C ARG A 349 -0.52 -15.40 8.54
N ALA A 350 -1.68 -14.74 8.52
CA ALA A 350 -2.89 -15.25 9.14
C ALA A 350 -3.28 -16.62 8.56
N LEU A 351 -3.26 -16.75 7.24
CA LEU A 351 -3.58 -17.99 6.53
C LEU A 351 -2.56 -19.11 6.78
N ALA A 352 -1.30 -18.79 6.98
CA ALA A 352 -0.27 -19.77 7.34
C ALA A 352 -0.55 -20.45 8.69
N GLY A 353 -1.30 -19.82 9.58
CA GLY A 353 -1.74 -20.35 10.87
C GLY A 353 -3.01 -21.21 10.81
N LEU A 354 -3.69 -21.30 9.65
CA LEU A 354 -4.92 -22.08 9.51
C LEU A 354 -4.68 -23.58 9.74
N ARG A 355 -5.44 -24.16 10.66
CA ARG A 355 -5.38 -25.60 10.98
C ARG A 355 -6.58 -26.37 10.50
N GLY A 356 -7.71 -25.70 10.25
CA GLY A 356 -8.97 -26.28 9.83
C GLY A 356 -9.61 -25.49 8.67
N SER A 357 -10.89 -25.72 8.44
CA SER A 357 -11.71 -25.07 7.41
C SER A 357 -12.94 -24.40 8.00
N GLY A 358 -13.55 -23.49 7.27
CA GLY A 358 -14.79 -22.81 7.63
C GLY A 358 -14.62 -21.44 8.30
N ALA A 359 -15.73 -20.72 8.40
CA ALA A 359 -15.77 -19.31 8.83
C ALA A 359 -15.21 -19.05 10.23
N ALA A 360 -15.46 -19.94 11.18
CA ALA A 360 -14.99 -19.78 12.56
C ALA A 360 -13.47 -19.90 12.66
N GLU A 361 -12.88 -20.85 11.93
CA GLU A 361 -11.43 -21.03 11.88
C GLU A 361 -10.77 -19.86 11.14
N MET A 362 -11.38 -19.39 10.03
CA MET A 362 -10.92 -18.22 9.31
C MET A 362 -10.90 -16.98 10.22
N ARG A 363 -11.98 -16.71 10.96
CA ARG A 363 -12.02 -15.59 11.92
C ARG A 363 -10.92 -15.72 12.98
N ARG A 364 -10.72 -16.92 13.53
CA ARG A 364 -9.68 -17.16 14.54
C ARG A 364 -8.28 -16.89 13.98
N ALA A 365 -8.02 -17.28 12.73
CA ALA A 365 -6.75 -17.04 12.07
C ALA A 365 -6.49 -15.54 11.80
N LEU A 366 -7.54 -14.75 11.55
CA LEU A 366 -7.43 -13.31 11.32
C LEU A 366 -7.25 -12.49 12.62
N GLN A 367 -7.51 -13.08 13.79
CA GLN A 367 -7.34 -12.43 15.10
C GLN A 367 -5.88 -12.43 15.56
N GLY A 368 -5.57 -11.55 16.51
CA GLY A 368 -4.28 -11.54 17.20
C GLY A 368 -3.34 -10.45 16.70
N ARG A 369 -2.11 -10.51 17.19
CA ARG A 369 -1.05 -9.57 16.81
C ARG A 369 -0.18 -10.16 15.74
N VAL A 370 0.10 -9.37 14.72
CA VAL A 370 0.98 -9.74 13.61
C VAL A 370 1.94 -8.59 13.32
N ASP A 371 3.24 -8.86 13.40
CA ASP A 371 4.24 -7.92 12.90
C ASP A 371 4.46 -8.13 11.40
N VAL A 372 4.21 -7.12 10.60
CA VAL A 372 4.43 -7.15 9.15
C VAL A 372 5.71 -6.37 8.83
N GLY A 373 6.87 -6.97 9.11
CA GLY A 373 8.17 -6.36 8.78
C GLY A 373 8.38 -5.02 9.47
N ASP A 374 8.29 -5.02 10.79
CA ASP A 374 8.39 -3.88 11.71
C ASP A 374 7.16 -2.93 11.68
N PHE A 375 6.08 -3.34 11.01
CA PHE A 375 4.79 -2.65 11.05
C PHE A 375 3.77 -3.55 11.80
N PRO A 376 3.46 -3.22 13.06
CA PRO A 376 2.58 -4.04 13.88
C PRO A 376 1.12 -3.83 13.52
N LEU A 377 0.37 -4.93 13.45
CA LEU A 377 -1.08 -4.97 13.37
C LEU A 377 -1.63 -5.72 14.58
N ASP A 378 -2.61 -5.15 15.28
CA ASP A 378 -3.20 -5.73 16.50
C ASP A 378 -4.71 -5.85 16.38
N PHE A 379 -5.18 -7.07 16.19
CA PHE A 379 -6.60 -7.42 16.12
C PHE A 379 -7.11 -8.08 17.40
N THR A 380 -6.40 -7.94 18.55
CA THR A 380 -6.83 -8.52 19.82
C THR A 380 -8.04 -7.81 20.43
N HIS A 381 -8.25 -6.54 20.12
CA HIS A 381 -9.30 -5.70 20.69
C HIS A 381 -10.39 -5.30 19.68
N GLY A 382 -10.38 -5.88 18.49
CA GLY A 382 -11.34 -5.57 17.43
C GLY A 382 -10.83 -5.89 16.05
N GLN A 383 -11.56 -5.44 15.04
CA GLN A 383 -11.28 -5.75 13.64
C GLN A 383 -10.49 -4.65 12.91
N ARG A 384 -9.93 -3.69 13.65
CA ARG A 384 -9.06 -2.64 13.11
C ARG A 384 -7.66 -2.76 13.71
N GLY A 385 -6.74 -3.34 12.94
CA GLY A 385 -5.40 -3.70 13.39
C GLY A 385 -4.40 -2.55 13.45
N SER A 386 -4.70 -1.39 12.83
CA SER A 386 -3.79 -0.23 12.84
C SER A 386 -4.53 1.06 13.09
N GLN A 387 -3.87 1.96 13.84
CA GLN A 387 -4.25 3.37 14.02
C GLN A 387 -3.16 4.31 13.48
N TYR A 388 -2.24 3.76 12.69
CA TYR A 388 -1.15 4.55 12.14
C TYR A 388 -1.67 5.60 11.17
N VAL A 389 -1.34 6.87 11.44
CA VAL A 389 -1.58 8.01 10.56
C VAL A 389 -0.38 8.94 10.62
N THR A 390 0.10 9.36 9.48
CA THR A 390 1.09 10.44 9.34
C THR A 390 0.64 11.41 8.25
N LEU A 391 1.22 12.60 8.22
CA LEU A 391 1.02 13.58 7.16
C LEU A 391 2.28 13.64 6.29
N ALA A 392 2.09 13.61 4.99
CA ALA A 392 3.16 13.80 4.03
C ALA A 392 2.88 15.05 3.20
N ALA A 393 3.82 15.98 3.23
CA ALA A 393 3.83 17.09 2.29
C ALA A 393 4.30 16.57 0.93
N SER A 394 3.56 16.88 -0.11
CA SER A 394 3.99 16.65 -1.48
C SER A 394 4.71 17.91 -1.95
N ALA A 395 6.03 17.78 -2.20
CA ALA A 395 6.78 18.88 -2.79
C ALA A 395 6.14 19.29 -4.12
N ALA A 396 5.85 20.58 -4.26
CA ALA A 396 5.69 21.17 -5.59
C ALA A 396 7.04 20.97 -6.31
N ARG A 397 7.03 20.28 -7.45
CA ARG A 397 8.20 20.20 -8.33
C ARG A 397 8.04 21.27 -9.40
#